data_0b43b1073a0588e19e69382b32aa859b
#
_entry.id   0b43b1073a0588e19e69382b32aa859b
#
_cell.length_a   1.000
_cell.length_b   1.000
_cell.length_c   1.000
_cell.angle_alpha   90.00
_cell.angle_beta   90.00
_cell.angle_gamma   90.00
#
_symmetry.space_group_name_H-M   'P 1'
#
loop_
_entity.id
_entity.type
_entity.pdbx_description
1 polymer ?
#
loop_
_entity_poly.entity_id
_entity_poly.type
_entity_poly.pdbx_seq_one_letter_code
_entity_poly.pdbx_strand_id
1 'polypeptide(L)'
;MKKGIIILMLMVVIGVMACSSTPKTEPPAKPVPVAPQLNAKMIWSSHPQRPGWTVNEPDKKDGNLFFVGLSGKFAMERDAKDDAYRNAVSNVVRYIGTFAKDKFERISTTYGLSSEIVDPTKASRNFEEQLTSAFATHVKGKEFYSEQWENPKMQESYFLVFALASVPESVIEKSYEEALNGQIDELKKKRDAANEEKAKAQFDNAMKAFDDAKKQGFGLDKK
;
A
#
# COMPACT_ATOMS: atom_id res chain seq x y z
N MET A 1 -80.01 -0.47 41.03
CA MET A 1 -80.43 -1.55 41.97
C MET A 1 -79.24 -2.51 42.15
N LYS A 2 -78.92 -2.73 43.44
CA LYS A 2 -78.10 -3.84 43.98
C LYS A 2 -76.61 -3.88 43.57
N LYS A 3 -75.70 -3.34 44.37
CA LYS A 3 -75.05 -3.85 45.56
C LYS A 3 -74.38 -5.20 45.33
N GLY A 4 -73.06 -5.19 45.45
CA GLY A 4 -72.23 -6.39 45.60
C GLY A 4 -70.84 -6.01 46.03
N ILE A 5 -70.68 -5.76 47.33
CA ILE A 5 -69.41 -5.64 48.02
C ILE A 5 -68.87 -7.07 48.12
N ILE A 6 -67.68 -7.32 47.76
CA ILE A 6 -66.84 -8.39 48.25
C ILE A 6 -65.44 -7.90 48.51
N ILE A 7 -65.15 -7.80 49.77
CA ILE A 7 -63.86 -7.71 50.44
C ILE A 7 -63.10 -9.00 50.14
N LEU A 8 -61.89 -8.89 49.64
CA LEU A 8 -60.99 -10.07 49.77
C LEU A 8 -59.56 -9.64 50.00
N MET A 9 -59.23 -9.85 51.21
CA MET A 9 -57.91 -10.24 51.74
C MET A 9 -56.68 -9.93 50.96
N LEU A 10 -55.95 -9.03 51.54
CA LEU A 10 -54.52 -8.76 51.38
C LEU A 10 -53.72 -9.98 51.89
N MET A 11 -53.15 -10.76 51.01
CA MET A 11 -52.06 -11.67 51.37
C MET A 11 -50.76 -11.06 50.87
N VAL A 12 -50.02 -10.51 51.79
CA VAL A 12 -48.64 -10.11 51.61
C VAL A 12 -47.77 -11.37 51.62
N VAL A 13 -47.41 -11.84 50.46
CA VAL A 13 -46.38 -12.86 50.35
C VAL A 13 -45.05 -12.13 50.14
N ILE A 14 -44.30 -12.02 51.21
CA ILE A 14 -42.89 -11.58 51.16
C ILE A 14 -42.09 -12.72 50.56
N GLY A 15 -41.92 -12.70 49.25
CA GLY A 15 -41.00 -13.55 48.54
C GLY A 15 -39.57 -13.03 48.72
N VAL A 16 -38.81 -13.71 49.58
CA VAL A 16 -37.38 -13.52 49.71
C VAL A 16 -36.77 -13.99 48.40
N MET A 17 -36.47 -13.08 47.50
CA MET A 17 -35.63 -13.36 46.34
C MET A 17 -34.19 -13.58 46.86
N ALA A 18 -33.84 -14.82 47.12
CA ALA A 18 -32.46 -15.24 47.22
C ALA A 18 -31.82 -15.08 45.83
N CYS A 19 -31.04 -14.01 45.64
CA CYS A 19 -30.13 -13.90 44.52
C CYS A 19 -29.06 -14.98 44.65
N SER A 20 -29.31 -16.13 44.07
CA SER A 20 -28.24 -17.11 43.82
C SER A 20 -27.40 -16.57 42.65
N SER A 21 -26.31 -15.88 42.98
CA SER A 21 -25.28 -15.61 42.04
C SER A 21 -24.61 -16.92 41.63
N THR A 22 -25.11 -17.55 40.58
CA THR A 22 -24.39 -18.61 39.91
C THR A 22 -23.04 -18.03 39.47
N PRO A 23 -21.91 -18.63 39.86
CA PRO A 23 -20.61 -18.19 39.35
C PRO A 23 -20.66 -18.28 37.83
N LYS A 24 -20.51 -17.13 37.19
CA LYS A 24 -20.41 -17.04 35.73
C LYS A 24 -19.15 -17.80 35.33
N THR A 25 -19.34 -19.07 34.91
CA THR A 25 -18.23 -19.86 34.37
C THR A 25 -17.74 -19.09 33.13
N GLU A 26 -16.60 -18.41 33.23
CA GLU A 26 -15.97 -17.81 32.06
C GLU A 26 -15.79 -18.89 30.99
N PRO A 27 -16.22 -18.63 29.76
CA PRO A 27 -15.99 -19.59 28.70
C PRO A 27 -14.47 -19.88 28.63
N PRO A 28 -14.08 -21.13 28.42
CA PRO A 28 -12.67 -21.51 28.39
C PRO A 28 -11.96 -20.58 27.45
N ALA A 29 -10.90 -19.92 27.92
CA ALA A 29 -10.09 -18.99 27.15
C ALA A 29 -9.73 -19.68 25.82
N LYS A 30 -10.10 -19.05 24.71
CA LYS A 30 -9.71 -19.56 23.39
C LYS A 30 -8.21 -19.79 23.41
N PRO A 31 -7.71 -20.95 22.97
CA PRO A 31 -6.28 -21.20 22.95
C PRO A 31 -5.63 -20.05 22.18
N VAL A 32 -4.78 -19.29 22.87
CA VAL A 32 -3.96 -18.25 22.24
C VAL A 32 -3.16 -18.97 21.16
N PRO A 33 -3.22 -18.55 19.89
CA PRO A 33 -2.39 -19.15 18.87
C PRO A 33 -0.95 -19.04 19.34
N VAL A 34 -0.36 -20.17 19.70
CA VAL A 34 1.08 -20.21 19.99
C VAL A 34 1.74 -19.81 18.69
N ALA A 35 2.39 -18.64 18.68
CA ALA A 35 3.16 -18.21 17.52
C ALA A 35 4.05 -19.39 17.11
N PRO A 36 4.05 -19.82 15.84
CA PRO A 36 4.84 -20.94 15.42
C PRO A 36 6.28 -20.66 15.86
N GLN A 37 6.79 -21.46 16.80
CA GLN A 37 8.17 -21.36 17.21
C GLN A 37 8.98 -21.66 15.94
N LEU A 38 9.60 -20.64 15.38
CA LEU A 38 10.52 -20.76 14.26
C LEU A 38 11.73 -21.56 14.77
N ASN A 39 11.63 -22.89 14.69
CA ASN A 39 12.75 -23.78 14.99
C ASN A 39 13.80 -23.74 13.85
N ALA A 40 13.72 -22.76 12.98
CA ALA A 40 14.65 -22.60 11.89
C ALA A 40 15.93 -21.92 12.40
N LYS A 41 17.08 -22.48 12.04
CA LYS A 41 18.41 -21.97 12.35
C LYS A 41 19.04 -21.44 11.07
N MET A 42 19.60 -20.24 11.11
CA MET A 42 20.43 -19.74 10.02
C MET A 42 21.73 -20.54 9.99
N ILE A 43 22.01 -21.19 8.87
CA ILE A 43 23.20 -22.04 8.67
C ILE A 43 24.25 -21.38 7.81
N TRP A 44 23.86 -20.39 7.00
CA TRP A 44 24.76 -19.63 6.15
C TRP A 44 24.19 -18.25 5.81
N SER A 45 25.07 -17.30 5.55
CA SER A 45 24.72 -15.98 5.00
C SER A 45 25.80 -15.47 4.06
N SER A 46 25.43 -14.65 3.09
CA SER A 46 26.34 -14.08 2.10
C SER A 46 27.36 -13.10 2.68
N HIS A 47 27.10 -12.55 3.87
CA HIS A 47 28.00 -11.65 4.61
C HIS A 47 27.95 -12.02 6.09
N PRO A 48 29.05 -11.83 6.84
CA PRO A 48 29.13 -12.19 8.27
C PRO A 48 28.11 -11.45 9.14
N GLN A 49 27.74 -10.22 8.74
CA GLN A 49 26.74 -9.40 9.41
C GLN A 49 25.69 -8.98 8.41
N ARG A 50 24.43 -8.93 8.89
CA ARG A 50 23.33 -8.41 8.10
C ARG A 50 23.54 -6.93 7.82
N PRO A 51 23.55 -6.50 6.54
CA PRO A 51 23.71 -5.09 6.19
C PRO A 51 22.62 -4.21 6.80
N GLY A 52 22.99 -3.01 7.25
CA GLY A 52 22.05 -2.09 7.90
C GLY A 52 20.85 -1.71 7.02
N TRP A 53 21.04 -1.69 5.69
CA TRP A 53 19.96 -1.38 4.74
C TRP A 53 18.84 -2.44 4.71
N THR A 54 19.07 -3.65 5.20
CA THR A 54 18.01 -4.68 5.29
C THR A 54 16.98 -4.38 6.37
N VAL A 55 17.30 -3.49 7.32
CA VAL A 55 16.43 -3.08 8.42
C VAL A 55 15.92 -1.65 8.22
N ASN A 56 16.81 -0.76 7.75
CA ASN A 56 16.49 0.64 7.51
C ASN A 56 16.79 0.95 6.05
N GLU A 57 15.77 1.29 5.28
CA GLU A 57 15.98 1.75 3.90
C GLU A 57 16.92 2.95 3.89
N PRO A 58 17.93 2.98 3.00
CA PRO A 58 18.81 4.13 2.90
C PRO A 58 18.07 5.38 2.45
N ASP A 59 18.46 6.53 3.00
CA ASP A 59 17.99 7.81 2.53
C ASP A 59 18.36 8.05 1.06
N LYS A 60 17.64 8.95 0.41
CA LYS A 60 17.95 9.41 -0.94
C LYS A 60 19.42 9.86 -1.01
N LYS A 61 20.14 9.35 -1.97
CA LYS A 61 21.56 9.67 -2.19
C LYS A 61 21.88 9.77 -3.68
N ASP A 62 22.65 10.78 -4.07
CA ASP A 62 23.12 10.99 -5.44
C ASP A 62 21.98 10.95 -6.48
N GLY A 63 20.81 11.53 -6.15
CA GLY A 63 19.64 11.54 -7.02
C GLY A 63 18.96 10.18 -7.20
N ASN A 64 19.27 9.20 -6.34
CA ASN A 64 18.62 7.89 -6.32
C ASN A 64 17.81 7.69 -5.06
N LEU A 65 16.64 7.11 -5.21
CA LEU A 65 15.83 6.53 -4.14
C LEU A 65 16.16 5.06 -4.00
N PHE A 66 16.10 4.55 -2.78
CA PHE A 66 16.42 3.17 -2.46
C PHE A 66 15.20 2.47 -1.87
N PHE A 67 15.01 1.21 -2.24
CA PHE A 67 13.91 0.39 -1.76
C PHE A 67 14.41 -1.03 -1.49
N VAL A 68 13.90 -1.62 -0.42
CA VAL A 68 14.25 -2.98 -0.02
C VAL A 68 13.10 -3.91 -0.35
N GLY A 69 13.43 -5.06 -0.94
CA GLY A 69 12.52 -6.18 -1.13
C GLY A 69 13.03 -7.40 -0.36
N LEU A 70 12.11 -8.14 0.24
CA LEU A 70 12.38 -9.42 0.90
C LEU A 70 11.69 -10.53 0.10
N SER A 71 12.40 -11.63 -0.14
CA SER A 71 11.83 -12.80 -0.79
C SER A 71 10.92 -13.61 0.15
N GLY A 72 10.07 -14.45 -0.45
CA GLY A 72 9.54 -15.62 0.23
C GLY A 72 10.63 -16.65 0.53
N LYS A 73 10.22 -17.83 1.03
CA LYS A 73 11.12 -18.97 1.24
C LYS A 73 11.27 -19.76 -0.06
N PHE A 74 12.49 -19.92 -0.53
CA PHE A 74 12.78 -20.67 -1.76
C PHE A 74 13.85 -21.72 -1.51
N ALA A 75 13.75 -22.86 -2.19
CA ALA A 75 14.77 -23.90 -2.14
C ALA A 75 16.06 -23.47 -2.84
N MET A 76 15.99 -22.57 -3.81
CA MET A 76 17.12 -22.07 -4.59
C MET A 76 17.36 -20.58 -4.34
N GLU A 77 18.61 -20.20 -4.11
CA GLU A 77 19.01 -18.82 -3.88
C GLU A 77 18.66 -17.90 -5.06
N ARG A 78 18.80 -18.41 -6.29
CA ARG A 78 18.45 -17.66 -7.51
C ARG A 78 17.00 -17.20 -7.50
N ASP A 79 16.09 -18.13 -7.21
CA ASP A 79 14.64 -17.82 -7.23
C ASP A 79 14.28 -16.85 -6.11
N ALA A 80 14.94 -16.98 -4.95
CA ALA A 80 14.81 -16.03 -3.86
C ALA A 80 15.32 -14.63 -4.25
N LYS A 81 16.45 -14.52 -4.97
CA LYS A 81 16.96 -13.25 -5.50
C LYS A 81 15.99 -12.58 -6.47
N ASP A 82 15.45 -13.37 -7.39
CA ASP A 82 14.48 -12.88 -8.38
C ASP A 82 13.18 -12.40 -7.71
N ASP A 83 12.74 -13.11 -6.67
CA ASP A 83 11.55 -12.71 -5.91
C ASP A 83 11.80 -11.47 -5.05
N ALA A 84 12.93 -11.40 -4.34
CA ALA A 84 13.32 -10.22 -3.56
C ALA A 84 13.39 -8.97 -4.44
N TYR A 85 13.98 -9.10 -5.63
CA TYR A 85 14.07 -7.99 -6.57
C TYR A 85 12.69 -7.54 -7.06
N ARG A 86 11.80 -8.48 -7.45
CA ARG A 86 10.42 -8.15 -7.82
C ARG A 86 9.67 -7.44 -6.69
N ASN A 87 9.87 -7.86 -5.45
CA ASN A 87 9.27 -7.24 -4.28
C ASN A 87 9.82 -5.83 -4.04
N ALA A 88 11.13 -5.59 -4.24
CA ALA A 88 11.70 -4.25 -4.19
C ALA A 88 11.07 -3.33 -5.24
N VAL A 89 10.99 -3.76 -6.50
CA VAL A 89 10.33 -2.99 -7.58
C VAL A 89 8.86 -2.70 -7.27
N SER A 90 8.14 -3.70 -6.76
CA SER A 90 6.73 -3.52 -6.35
C SER A 90 6.58 -2.48 -5.23
N ASN A 91 7.52 -2.45 -4.26
CA ASN A 91 7.54 -1.46 -3.18
C ASN A 91 7.75 -0.04 -3.73
N VAL A 92 8.66 0.12 -4.72
CA VAL A 92 8.84 1.38 -5.42
C VAL A 92 7.55 1.86 -6.07
N VAL A 93 6.95 1.02 -6.91
CA VAL A 93 5.74 1.38 -7.66
C VAL A 93 4.61 1.77 -6.72
N ARG A 94 4.41 1.00 -5.65
CA ARG A 94 3.36 1.27 -4.66
C ARG A 94 3.59 2.59 -3.92
N TYR A 95 4.83 2.85 -3.47
CA TYR A 95 5.16 4.09 -2.76
C TYR A 95 4.93 5.31 -3.65
N ILE A 96 5.50 5.27 -4.84
CA ILE A 96 5.42 6.40 -5.79
C ILE A 96 4.00 6.55 -6.34
N GLY A 97 3.29 5.44 -6.59
CA GLY A 97 1.89 5.44 -7.03
C GLY A 97 0.97 6.11 -6.02
N THR A 98 1.16 5.84 -4.71
CA THR A 98 0.40 6.53 -3.65
C THR A 98 0.64 8.03 -3.69
N PHE A 99 1.90 8.44 -3.82
CA PHE A 99 2.25 9.85 -3.89
C PHE A 99 1.71 10.54 -5.16
N ALA A 100 1.71 9.84 -6.29
CA ALA A 100 1.14 10.32 -7.55
C ALA A 100 -0.38 10.53 -7.43
N LYS A 101 -1.09 9.59 -6.80
CA LYS A 101 -2.52 9.71 -6.55
C LYS A 101 -2.85 10.98 -5.77
N ASP A 102 -2.13 11.24 -4.69
CA ASP A 102 -2.30 12.46 -3.89
C ASP A 102 -2.07 13.73 -4.73
N LYS A 103 -1.08 13.70 -5.64
CA LYS A 103 -0.82 14.81 -6.56
C LYS A 103 -1.97 15.04 -7.54
N PHE A 104 -2.48 13.99 -8.18
CA PHE A 104 -3.63 14.10 -9.09
C PHE A 104 -4.90 14.57 -8.37
N GLU A 105 -5.14 14.11 -7.13
CA GLU A 105 -6.25 14.58 -6.31
C GLU A 105 -6.10 16.07 -5.97
N ARG A 106 -4.91 16.54 -5.61
CA ARG A 106 -4.63 17.97 -5.35
C ARG A 106 -4.84 18.81 -6.60
N ILE A 107 -4.37 18.38 -7.77
CA ILE A 107 -4.62 19.06 -9.03
C ILE A 107 -6.12 19.21 -9.25
N SER A 108 -6.87 18.11 -9.17
CA SER A 108 -8.32 18.11 -9.38
C SER A 108 -9.03 19.05 -8.41
N THR A 109 -8.66 19.03 -7.12
CA THR A 109 -9.26 19.89 -6.09
C THR A 109 -8.91 21.36 -6.29
N THR A 110 -7.63 21.67 -6.55
CA THR A 110 -7.15 23.06 -6.70
C THR A 110 -7.81 23.76 -7.88
N TYR A 111 -8.05 23.04 -8.97
CA TYR A 111 -8.65 23.61 -10.19
C TYR A 111 -10.16 23.34 -10.30
N GLY A 112 -10.77 22.74 -9.26
CA GLY A 112 -12.23 22.45 -9.24
C GLY A 112 -12.65 21.50 -10.37
N LEU A 113 -11.81 20.54 -10.73
CA LEU A 113 -12.09 19.59 -11.80
C LEU A 113 -13.03 18.50 -11.29
N SER A 114 -14.13 18.27 -12.01
CA SER A 114 -15.01 17.14 -11.70
C SER A 114 -14.37 15.81 -12.09
N SER A 115 -14.76 14.72 -11.42
CA SER A 115 -14.30 13.36 -11.73
C SER A 115 -14.71 12.89 -13.14
N GLU A 116 -15.72 13.52 -13.74
CA GLU A 116 -16.12 13.27 -15.13
C GLU A 116 -15.10 13.82 -16.13
N ILE A 117 -14.44 14.93 -15.76
CA ILE A 117 -13.39 15.57 -16.57
C ILE A 117 -12.06 14.86 -16.34
N VAL A 118 -11.66 14.70 -15.07
CA VAL A 118 -10.42 14.07 -14.65
C VAL A 118 -10.70 13.11 -13.51
N ASP A 119 -10.48 11.82 -13.74
CA ASP A 119 -10.51 10.81 -12.70
C ASP A 119 -9.08 10.64 -12.13
N PRO A 120 -8.82 11.10 -10.88
CA PRO A 120 -7.50 11.00 -10.26
C PRO A 120 -7.02 9.55 -10.12
N THR A 121 -7.93 8.60 -9.93
CA THR A 121 -7.61 7.17 -9.79
C THR A 121 -7.12 6.60 -11.13
N LYS A 122 -7.78 6.97 -12.24
CA LYS A 122 -7.37 6.55 -13.58
C LYS A 122 -6.01 7.18 -13.95
N ALA A 123 -5.84 8.47 -13.67
CA ALA A 123 -4.58 9.17 -13.93
C ALA A 123 -3.41 8.58 -13.15
N SER A 124 -3.60 8.26 -11.87
CA SER A 124 -2.61 7.58 -11.03
C SER A 124 -2.25 6.20 -11.57
N ARG A 125 -3.24 5.40 -11.97
CA ARG A 125 -3.01 4.07 -12.55
C ARG A 125 -2.20 4.13 -13.84
N ASN A 126 -2.52 5.05 -14.74
CA ASN A 126 -1.75 5.25 -15.97
C ASN A 126 -0.28 5.62 -15.66
N PHE A 127 -0.06 6.44 -14.62
CA PHE A 127 1.29 6.75 -14.16
C PHE A 127 2.03 5.53 -13.60
N GLU A 128 1.36 4.73 -12.76
CA GLU A 128 1.93 3.49 -12.21
C GLU A 128 2.32 2.49 -13.32
N GLU A 129 1.51 2.37 -14.35
CA GLU A 129 1.79 1.52 -15.52
C GLU A 129 3.04 2.01 -16.29
N GLN A 130 3.14 3.31 -16.52
CA GLN A 130 4.30 3.92 -17.19
C GLN A 130 5.56 3.76 -16.35
N LEU A 131 5.46 4.02 -15.04
CA LEU A 131 6.57 3.85 -14.11
C LEU A 131 7.05 2.40 -14.05
N THR A 132 6.12 1.43 -14.04
CA THR A 132 6.44 0.00 -14.07
C THR A 132 7.18 -0.37 -15.34
N SER A 133 6.74 0.14 -16.48
CA SER A 133 7.40 -0.06 -17.77
C SER A 133 8.81 0.57 -17.80
N ALA A 134 8.96 1.77 -17.26
CA ALA A 134 10.26 2.43 -17.15
C ALA A 134 11.21 1.65 -16.24
N PHE A 135 10.71 1.08 -15.13
CA PHE A 135 11.54 0.29 -14.22
C PHE A 135 12.00 -1.04 -14.83
N ALA A 136 11.19 -1.69 -15.64
CA ALA A 136 11.61 -2.92 -16.33
C ALA A 136 12.89 -2.73 -17.15
N THR A 137 13.18 -1.48 -17.57
CA THR A 137 14.33 -1.15 -18.40
C THR A 137 15.47 -0.44 -17.64
N HIS A 138 15.19 0.24 -16.54
CA HIS A 138 16.15 1.15 -15.88
C HIS A 138 16.54 0.76 -14.45
N VAL A 139 15.72 -0.02 -13.73
CA VAL A 139 16.05 -0.41 -12.37
C VAL A 139 17.02 -1.59 -12.38
N LYS A 140 18.21 -1.36 -11.88
CA LYS A 140 19.20 -2.42 -11.63
C LYS A 140 19.20 -2.73 -10.15
N GLY A 141 18.99 -4.00 -9.80
CA GLY A 141 19.28 -4.47 -8.45
C GLY A 141 20.74 -4.14 -8.13
N LYS A 142 20.95 -3.39 -7.04
CA LYS A 142 22.32 -2.96 -6.68
C LYS A 142 23.03 -3.98 -5.79
N GLU A 143 22.31 -4.53 -4.83
CA GLU A 143 22.89 -5.35 -3.78
C GLU A 143 21.91 -6.41 -3.34
N PHE A 144 22.44 -7.58 -3.00
CA PHE A 144 21.68 -8.69 -2.42
C PHE A 144 22.36 -9.18 -1.15
N TYR A 145 21.54 -9.49 -0.17
CA TYR A 145 21.97 -10.18 1.03
C TYR A 145 21.13 -11.45 1.17
N SER A 146 21.82 -12.60 1.21
CA SER A 146 21.19 -13.92 1.22
C SER A 146 21.45 -14.62 2.54
N GLU A 147 20.43 -15.29 3.06
CA GLU A 147 20.47 -16.14 4.24
C GLU A 147 19.95 -17.54 3.87
N GLN A 148 20.64 -18.58 4.30
CA GLN A 148 20.16 -19.94 4.22
C GLN A 148 19.73 -20.40 5.62
N TRP A 149 18.52 -20.89 5.71
CA TRP A 149 17.90 -21.35 6.93
C TRP A 149 17.59 -22.84 6.84
N GLU A 150 17.73 -23.56 7.93
CA GLU A 150 17.35 -24.96 8.07
C GLU A 150 16.28 -25.10 9.15
N ASN A 151 15.25 -25.85 8.84
CA ASN A 151 14.29 -26.33 9.82
C ASN A 151 14.56 -27.80 10.13
N PRO A 152 15.26 -28.11 11.24
CA PRO A 152 15.68 -29.48 11.54
C PRO A 152 14.49 -30.42 11.81
N LYS A 153 13.33 -29.92 12.21
CA LYS A 153 12.12 -30.74 12.42
C LYS A 153 11.48 -31.19 11.10
N MET A 154 11.57 -30.35 10.07
CA MET A 154 10.97 -30.62 8.76
C MET A 154 11.99 -31.14 7.76
N GLN A 155 13.28 -31.16 8.12
CA GLN A 155 14.40 -31.51 7.23
C GLN A 155 14.41 -30.68 5.95
N GLU A 156 13.97 -29.43 6.05
CA GLU A 156 13.89 -28.49 4.93
C GLU A 156 14.89 -27.35 5.12
N SER A 157 15.59 -27.01 4.05
CA SER A 157 16.38 -25.79 3.97
C SER A 157 15.80 -24.84 2.94
N TYR A 158 15.90 -23.55 3.21
CA TYR A 158 15.40 -22.50 2.32
C TYR A 158 16.27 -21.26 2.38
N PHE A 159 16.22 -20.48 1.31
CA PHE A 159 16.84 -19.18 1.21
C PHE A 159 15.81 -18.07 1.49
N LEU A 160 16.27 -17.06 2.24
CA LEU A 160 15.65 -15.74 2.34
C LEU A 160 16.65 -14.73 1.80
N VAL A 161 16.19 -13.86 0.91
CA VAL A 161 17.05 -12.88 0.28
C VAL A 161 16.44 -11.49 0.43
N PHE A 162 17.28 -10.53 0.75
CA PHE A 162 16.99 -9.11 0.69
C PHE A 162 17.62 -8.54 -0.58
N ALA A 163 16.89 -7.69 -1.29
CA ALA A 163 17.37 -6.97 -2.46
C ALA A 163 17.28 -5.47 -2.20
N LEU A 164 18.37 -4.74 -2.44
CA LEU A 164 18.39 -3.29 -2.46
C LEU A 164 18.30 -2.83 -3.90
N ALA A 165 17.18 -2.23 -4.28
CA ALA A 165 16.97 -1.61 -5.58
C ALA A 165 17.17 -0.09 -5.48
N SER A 166 17.76 0.51 -6.50
CA SER A 166 17.86 1.97 -6.62
C SER A 166 17.15 2.47 -7.86
N VAL A 167 16.46 3.59 -7.70
CA VAL A 167 15.68 4.24 -8.76
C VAL A 167 16.15 5.66 -8.92
N PRO A 168 16.66 6.06 -10.10
CA PRO A 168 16.98 7.46 -10.37
C PRO A 168 15.71 8.33 -10.30
N GLU A 169 15.79 9.44 -9.60
CA GLU A 169 14.70 10.44 -9.53
C GLU A 169 14.28 10.91 -10.91
N SER A 170 15.26 11.08 -11.82
CA SER A 170 14.99 11.47 -13.20
C SER A 170 14.07 10.50 -13.96
N VAL A 171 14.09 9.21 -13.62
CA VAL A 171 13.18 8.22 -14.22
C VAL A 171 11.74 8.46 -13.72
N ILE A 172 11.60 8.80 -12.44
CA ILE A 172 10.30 9.11 -11.85
C ILE A 172 9.73 10.39 -12.44
N GLU A 173 10.54 11.46 -12.48
CA GLU A 173 10.15 12.74 -13.07
C GLU A 173 9.71 12.58 -14.53
N LYS A 174 10.49 11.86 -15.33
CA LYS A 174 10.16 11.60 -16.73
C LYS A 174 8.85 10.83 -16.87
N SER A 175 8.65 9.77 -16.08
CA SER A 175 7.41 8.98 -16.10
C SER A 175 6.20 9.82 -15.68
N TYR A 176 6.37 10.73 -14.73
CA TYR A 176 5.32 11.66 -14.31
C TYR A 176 4.96 12.64 -15.42
N GLU A 177 5.97 13.24 -16.07
CA GLU A 177 5.77 14.13 -17.20
C GLU A 177 5.05 13.46 -18.38
N GLU A 178 5.41 12.22 -18.69
CA GLU A 178 4.76 11.41 -19.73
C GLU A 178 3.28 11.12 -19.36
N ALA A 179 3.01 10.82 -18.08
CA ALA A 179 1.63 10.60 -17.60
C ALA A 179 0.78 11.87 -17.73
N LEU A 180 1.33 13.04 -17.34
CA LEU A 180 0.63 14.31 -17.50
C LEU A 180 0.37 14.65 -18.99
N ASN A 181 1.34 14.43 -19.85
CA ASN A 181 1.17 14.62 -21.30
C ASN A 181 0.05 13.71 -21.84
N GLY A 182 0.01 12.45 -21.42
CA GLY A 182 -1.06 11.52 -21.81
C GLY A 182 -2.45 12.01 -21.37
N GLN A 183 -2.58 12.57 -20.16
CA GLN A 183 -3.82 13.18 -19.69
C GLN A 183 -4.22 14.42 -20.52
N ILE A 184 -3.26 15.29 -20.84
CA ILE A 184 -3.50 16.47 -21.70
C ILE A 184 -3.97 16.04 -23.09
N ASP A 185 -3.38 15.02 -23.68
CA ASP A 185 -3.78 14.52 -25.00
C ASP A 185 -5.17 13.86 -24.99
N GLU A 186 -5.53 13.17 -23.91
CA GLU A 186 -6.89 12.63 -23.73
C GLU A 186 -7.91 13.78 -23.61
N LEU A 187 -7.60 14.83 -22.84
CA LEU A 187 -8.44 16.00 -22.68
C LEU A 187 -8.63 16.77 -23.99
N LYS A 188 -7.57 16.93 -24.79
CA LYS A 188 -7.68 17.53 -26.14
C LYS A 188 -8.66 16.78 -27.03
N LYS A 189 -8.59 15.46 -27.06
CA LYS A 189 -9.53 14.64 -27.82
C LYS A 189 -10.96 14.81 -27.37
N LYS A 190 -11.19 14.84 -26.05
CA LYS A 190 -12.52 15.08 -25.47
C LYS A 190 -13.05 16.48 -25.78
N ARG A 191 -12.20 17.51 -25.69
CA ARG A 191 -12.52 18.88 -26.02
C ARG A 191 -12.94 19.02 -27.49
N ASP A 192 -12.16 18.42 -28.39
CA ASP A 192 -12.44 18.52 -29.84
C ASP A 192 -13.71 17.77 -30.24
N ALA A 193 -14.11 16.75 -29.47
CA ALA A 193 -15.36 16.02 -29.64
C ALA A 193 -16.57 16.71 -28.95
N ALA A 194 -16.35 17.71 -28.10
CA ALA A 194 -17.40 18.38 -27.36
C ALA A 194 -18.15 19.41 -28.26
N ASN A 195 -19.48 19.39 -28.20
CA ASN A 195 -20.31 20.34 -28.97
C ASN A 195 -20.62 21.63 -28.17
N GLU A 196 -20.53 21.57 -26.85
CA GLU A 196 -20.90 22.68 -25.96
C GLU A 196 -19.67 23.51 -25.57
N GLU A 197 -19.73 24.83 -25.71
CA GLU A 197 -18.64 25.75 -25.33
C GLU A 197 -18.30 25.67 -23.83
N LYS A 198 -19.32 25.45 -22.98
CA LYS A 198 -19.07 25.26 -21.53
C LYS A 198 -18.23 24.01 -21.25
N ALA A 199 -18.47 22.91 -21.95
CA ALA A 199 -17.67 21.69 -21.83
C ALA A 199 -16.25 21.90 -22.32
N LYS A 200 -16.06 22.58 -23.45
CA LYS A 200 -14.73 22.94 -23.97
C LYS A 200 -13.93 23.76 -22.96
N ALA A 201 -14.56 24.77 -22.34
CA ALA A 201 -13.91 25.61 -21.33
C ALA A 201 -13.44 24.78 -20.09
N GLN A 202 -14.21 23.75 -19.69
CA GLN A 202 -13.81 22.85 -18.61
C GLN A 202 -12.59 22.00 -18.99
N PHE A 203 -12.54 21.49 -20.22
CA PHE A 203 -11.38 20.76 -20.71
C PHE A 203 -10.14 21.66 -20.82
N ASP A 204 -10.30 22.91 -21.29
CA ASP A 204 -9.18 23.88 -21.34
C ASP A 204 -8.63 24.19 -19.94
N ASN A 205 -9.50 24.35 -18.94
CA ASN A 205 -9.11 24.54 -17.53
C ASN A 205 -8.34 23.32 -17.00
N ALA A 206 -8.79 22.10 -17.31
CA ALA A 206 -8.12 20.88 -16.92
C ALA A 206 -6.74 20.75 -17.58
N MET A 207 -6.60 21.04 -18.87
CA MET A 207 -5.31 21.01 -19.56
C MET A 207 -4.34 22.01 -18.93
N LYS A 208 -4.79 23.24 -18.64
CA LYS A 208 -3.98 24.23 -17.93
C LYS A 208 -3.50 23.72 -16.56
N ALA A 209 -4.37 23.05 -15.81
CA ALA A 209 -4.02 22.47 -14.51
C ALA A 209 -2.87 21.47 -14.62
N PHE A 210 -2.89 20.60 -15.63
CA PHE A 210 -1.83 19.64 -15.86
C PHE A 210 -0.55 20.28 -16.40
N ASP A 211 -0.63 21.31 -17.24
CA ASP A 211 0.54 22.07 -17.67
C ASP A 211 1.22 22.78 -16.50
N ASP A 212 0.45 23.33 -15.57
CA ASP A 212 1.01 23.97 -14.37
C ASP A 212 1.61 22.93 -13.41
N ALA A 213 0.98 21.74 -13.26
CA ALA A 213 1.55 20.65 -12.50
C ALA A 213 2.85 20.12 -13.10
N LYS A 214 2.96 20.08 -14.44
CA LYS A 214 4.20 19.72 -15.13
C LYS A 214 5.34 20.69 -14.83
N LYS A 215 5.08 22.00 -14.81
CA LYS A 215 6.08 23.01 -14.43
C LYS A 215 6.56 22.87 -13.00
N GLN A 216 5.70 22.38 -12.08
CA GLN A 216 6.06 22.14 -10.68
C GLN A 216 6.90 20.88 -10.48
N GLY A 217 6.89 19.95 -11.45
CA GLY A 217 7.55 18.66 -11.35
C GLY A 217 6.89 17.69 -10.38
N PHE A 218 7.42 16.47 -10.29
CA PHE A 218 6.91 15.47 -9.35
C PHE A 218 7.21 15.84 -7.90
N GLY A 219 8.40 16.44 -7.65
CA GLY A 219 8.79 16.96 -6.33
C GLY A 219 8.60 15.90 -5.24
N LEU A 220 9.44 14.88 -5.25
CA LEU A 220 9.59 13.98 -4.11
C LEU A 220 10.27 14.77 -2.98
N ASP A 221 9.50 15.58 -2.27
CA ASP A 221 9.99 16.31 -1.12
C ASP A 221 10.42 15.31 -0.06
N LYS A 222 11.69 15.43 0.27
CA LYS A 222 12.36 14.69 1.30
C LYS A 222 11.67 14.92 2.64
N LYS A 223 11.34 13.87 3.30
CA LYS A 223 11.37 13.88 4.76
C LYS A 223 12.70 13.37 5.23
#